data_e57c9144aeecb9f25349a81f341ba05f
#
_entry.id   e57c9144aeecb9f25349a81f341ba05f
#
_cell.length_a   1.000
_cell.length_b   1.000
_cell.length_c   1.000
_cell.angle_alpha   90.00
_cell.angle_beta   90.00
_cell.angle_gamma   90.00
#
_symmetry.space_group_name_H-M   'P 1'
#
loop_
_entity.id
_entity.type
_entity.pdbx_description
1 polymer ?
#
loop_
_entity_poly.entity_id
_entity_poly.type
_entity_poly.pdbx_seq_one_letter_code
_entity_poly.pdbx_strand_id
1 'polypeptide(L)'
;MQNKSQPYFKNRSIYYVSEAIARQGERGSGWNYAIDAVYLVAFLNFSPMDFKQKFRTDVVLKDKETNDEFSDKIRMTYMQLPLFNKEADECENEFERWIFVLKNMETLTRLPWAAQNAVFKKLADIADVAALSRQERMKYDEGLRKYRDTISVLQGTREEGFAEGMAQGEQKKALAIAEKMKAMGLSSKDILEATGISLD
;
A
#
# COMPACT_ATOMS: atom_id res chain seq x y z
N MET A 1 2.15 -8.07 4.98
CA MET A 1 0.99 -7.16 4.92
C MET A 1 1.49 -5.71 4.81
N GLN A 2 0.85 -4.88 4.01
CA GLN A 2 1.24 -3.47 3.84
C GLN A 2 0.06 -2.57 4.20
N ASN A 3 0.28 -1.65 5.15
CA ASN A 3 -0.79 -0.84 5.74
C ASN A 3 -0.97 0.55 5.10
N LYS A 4 -0.02 1.00 4.27
CA LYS A 4 -0.10 2.30 3.58
C LYS A 4 0.32 2.19 2.13
N SER A 5 -0.35 2.95 1.27
CA SER A 5 0.04 3.11 -0.12
C SER A 5 1.45 3.71 -0.19
N GLN A 6 2.27 3.14 -1.05
CA GLN A 6 3.60 3.65 -1.34
C GLN A 6 3.72 3.85 -2.85
N PRO A 7 4.42 4.91 -3.29
CA PRO A 7 4.72 5.10 -4.70
C PRO A 7 5.42 3.87 -5.28
N TYR A 8 5.16 3.59 -6.55
CA TYR A 8 5.82 2.52 -7.30
C TYR A 8 5.65 1.11 -6.72
N PHE A 9 4.52 0.82 -6.05
CA PHE A 9 4.31 -0.48 -5.42
C PHE A 9 4.41 -1.66 -6.40
N LYS A 10 3.88 -1.53 -7.63
CA LYS A 10 4.03 -2.56 -8.68
C LYS A 10 5.49 -2.80 -9.05
N ASN A 11 6.27 -1.73 -9.24
CA ASN A 11 7.69 -1.83 -9.57
C ASN A 11 8.49 -2.52 -8.45
N ARG A 12 8.16 -2.19 -7.18
CA ARG A 12 8.78 -2.84 -6.02
C ARG A 12 8.45 -4.33 -5.96
N SER A 13 7.21 -4.72 -6.26
CA SER A 13 6.81 -6.13 -6.31
C SER A 13 7.62 -6.90 -7.34
N ILE A 14 7.77 -6.34 -8.54
CA ILE A 14 8.59 -6.91 -9.62
C ILE A 14 10.05 -7.02 -9.17
N TYR A 15 10.59 -5.97 -8.55
CA TYR A 15 11.96 -5.96 -8.04
C TYR A 15 12.20 -7.10 -7.03
N TYR A 16 11.32 -7.26 -6.03
CA TYR A 16 11.45 -8.32 -5.02
C TYR A 16 11.36 -9.72 -5.61
N VAL A 17 10.45 -9.95 -6.56
CA VAL A 17 10.34 -11.23 -7.25
C VAL A 17 11.60 -11.51 -8.06
N SER A 18 12.13 -10.51 -8.79
CA SER A 18 13.36 -10.63 -9.57
C SER A 18 14.57 -10.90 -8.68
N GLU A 19 14.67 -10.25 -7.53
CA GLU A 19 15.72 -10.49 -6.54
C GLU A 19 15.66 -11.91 -5.97
N ALA A 20 14.45 -12.40 -5.66
CA ALA A 20 14.27 -13.76 -5.16
C ALA A 20 14.65 -14.83 -6.20
N ILE A 21 14.41 -14.57 -7.49
CA ILE A 21 14.88 -15.43 -8.59
C ILE A 21 16.41 -15.35 -8.73
N ALA A 22 16.95 -14.13 -8.75
CA ALA A 22 18.38 -13.92 -8.92
C ALA A 22 19.22 -14.57 -7.81
N ARG A 23 18.69 -14.62 -6.60
CA ARG A 23 19.35 -15.28 -5.44
C ARG A 23 19.43 -16.80 -5.56
N GLN A 24 18.67 -17.42 -6.46
CA GLN A 24 18.75 -18.87 -6.73
C GLN A 24 19.93 -19.23 -7.64
N GLY A 25 20.52 -18.23 -8.29
CA GLY A 25 21.66 -18.44 -9.18
C GLY A 25 22.90 -18.92 -8.41
N GLU A 26 23.46 -20.05 -8.82
CA GLU A 26 24.69 -20.60 -8.28
C GLU A 26 25.91 -20.14 -9.09
N ARG A 27 27.06 -20.01 -8.42
CA ARG A 27 28.32 -19.70 -9.08
C ARG A 27 28.96 -20.98 -9.58
N GLY A 28 29.39 -21.00 -10.83
CA GLY A 28 30.14 -22.11 -11.42
C GLY A 28 29.55 -22.61 -12.72
N SER A 29 30.28 -23.49 -13.41
CA SER A 29 29.91 -24.03 -14.73
C SER A 29 28.83 -25.12 -14.71
N GLY A 30 28.42 -25.58 -13.52
CA GLY A 30 27.45 -26.68 -13.36
C GLY A 30 25.98 -26.20 -13.25
N TRP A 31 25.74 -24.91 -13.09
CA TRP A 31 24.39 -24.40 -12.99
C TRP A 31 23.70 -24.29 -14.35
N ASN A 32 22.55 -24.93 -14.49
CA ASN A 32 21.79 -25.07 -15.73
C ASN A 32 20.54 -24.21 -15.81
N TYR A 33 20.48 -23.11 -15.03
CA TYR A 33 19.32 -22.21 -14.92
C TYR A 33 18.05 -22.87 -14.36
N ALA A 34 18.17 -23.98 -13.64
CA ALA A 34 17.04 -24.54 -12.89
C ALA A 34 16.68 -23.61 -11.74
N ILE A 35 15.51 -23.02 -11.82
CA ILE A 35 14.96 -22.11 -10.79
C ILE A 35 13.67 -22.66 -10.23
N ASP A 36 13.46 -22.49 -8.95
CA ASP A 36 12.19 -22.73 -8.29
C ASP A 36 11.20 -21.58 -8.53
N ALA A 37 9.92 -21.90 -8.46
CA ALA A 37 8.87 -20.89 -8.62
C ALA A 37 8.87 -19.88 -7.45
N VAL A 38 8.71 -18.61 -7.76
CA VAL A 38 8.58 -17.52 -6.80
C VAL A 38 7.15 -17.01 -6.80
N TYR A 39 6.50 -17.12 -5.65
CA TYR A 39 5.14 -16.62 -5.43
C TYR A 39 5.17 -15.40 -4.52
N LEU A 40 4.68 -14.26 -5.02
CA LEU A 40 4.45 -13.07 -4.22
C LEU A 40 2.97 -13.01 -3.85
N VAL A 41 2.66 -12.98 -2.55
CA VAL A 41 1.31 -12.75 -2.04
C VAL A 41 1.31 -11.46 -1.23
N ALA A 42 0.58 -10.46 -1.70
CA ALA A 42 0.52 -9.14 -1.08
C ALA A 42 -0.88 -8.87 -0.52
N PHE A 43 -0.97 -8.72 0.81
CA PHE A 43 -2.16 -8.22 1.51
C PHE A 43 -2.03 -6.71 1.66
N LEU A 44 -2.93 -5.96 1.04
CA LEU A 44 -2.91 -4.50 0.98
C LEU A 44 -4.06 -3.95 1.83
N ASN A 45 -3.74 -3.25 2.92
CA ASN A 45 -4.75 -2.54 3.72
C ASN A 45 -5.09 -1.15 3.12
N PHE A 46 -5.02 -1.04 1.81
CA PHE A 46 -5.34 0.13 1.00
C PHE A 46 -5.64 -0.30 -0.43
N SER A 47 -6.26 0.57 -1.22
CA SER A 47 -6.47 0.38 -2.65
C SER A 47 -5.52 1.30 -3.43
N PRO A 48 -4.47 0.76 -4.09
CA PRO A 48 -3.58 1.58 -4.89
C PRO A 48 -4.32 2.22 -6.06
N MET A 49 -4.03 3.49 -6.36
CA MET A 49 -4.71 4.25 -7.42
C MET A 49 -4.51 3.65 -8.82
N ASP A 50 -3.39 2.96 -9.03
CA ASP A 50 -3.01 2.33 -10.29
C ASP A 50 -3.48 0.87 -10.43
N PHE A 51 -4.23 0.34 -9.45
CA PHE A 51 -4.87 -0.96 -9.49
C PHE A 51 -6.35 -0.84 -9.87
N LYS A 52 -6.87 -1.87 -10.58
CA LYS A 52 -8.32 -1.99 -10.74
C LYS A 52 -8.98 -2.20 -9.39
N GLN A 53 -10.17 -1.63 -9.22
CA GLN A 53 -10.98 -1.78 -8.01
C GLN A 53 -11.62 -3.18 -7.95
N LYS A 54 -10.81 -4.19 -7.62
CA LYS A 54 -11.23 -5.57 -7.40
C LYS A 54 -10.44 -6.15 -6.23
N PHE A 55 -11.08 -7.00 -5.44
CA PHE A 55 -10.49 -7.59 -4.25
C PHE A 55 -9.18 -8.33 -4.54
N ARG A 56 -9.17 -9.21 -5.57
CA ARG A 56 -8.01 -10.02 -5.93
C ARG A 56 -7.52 -9.73 -7.34
N THR A 57 -6.22 -9.57 -7.49
CA THR A 57 -5.54 -9.47 -8.78
C THR A 57 -4.44 -10.51 -8.84
N ASP A 58 -4.52 -11.42 -9.81
CA ASP A 58 -3.47 -12.39 -10.11
C ASP A 58 -2.71 -11.94 -11.35
N VAL A 59 -1.38 -11.96 -11.26
CA VAL A 59 -0.45 -11.62 -12.34
C VAL A 59 0.42 -12.82 -12.61
N VAL A 60 0.47 -13.21 -13.87
CA VAL A 60 1.22 -14.37 -14.39
C VAL A 60 1.96 -13.98 -15.66
N LEU A 61 2.98 -14.77 -16.04
CA LEU A 61 3.68 -14.61 -17.30
C LEU A 61 2.93 -15.34 -18.41
N LYS A 62 2.52 -14.61 -19.45
CA LYS A 62 1.77 -15.15 -20.57
C LYS A 62 2.30 -14.62 -21.89
N ASP A 63 2.19 -15.42 -22.94
CA ASP A 63 2.33 -14.95 -24.30
C ASP A 63 1.24 -13.94 -24.61
N LYS A 64 1.62 -12.82 -25.25
CA LYS A 64 0.71 -11.69 -25.48
C LYS A 64 -0.33 -11.99 -26.58
N GLU A 65 0.03 -12.83 -27.55
CA GLU A 65 -0.81 -13.10 -28.71
C GLU A 65 -1.71 -14.30 -28.48
N THR A 66 -1.16 -15.42 -27.95
CA THR A 66 -1.91 -16.66 -27.72
C THR A 66 -2.61 -16.69 -26.38
N ASN A 67 -2.16 -15.87 -25.41
CA ASN A 67 -2.59 -15.89 -24.00
C ASN A 67 -2.23 -17.18 -23.25
N ASP A 68 -1.34 -18.02 -23.81
CA ASP A 68 -0.83 -19.21 -23.16
C ASP A 68 0.10 -18.84 -21.99
N GLU A 69 0.16 -19.68 -20.96
CA GLU A 69 1.09 -19.49 -19.85
C GLU A 69 2.52 -19.73 -20.34
N PHE A 70 3.35 -18.67 -20.37
CA PHE A 70 4.76 -18.76 -20.78
C PHE A 70 5.61 -19.50 -19.75
N SER A 71 5.34 -19.26 -18.45
CA SER A 71 6.07 -19.89 -17.35
C SER A 71 5.26 -19.80 -16.06
N ASP A 72 5.29 -20.89 -15.28
CA ASP A 72 4.71 -20.98 -13.94
C ASP A 72 5.65 -20.49 -12.83
N LYS A 73 6.87 -20.08 -13.19
CA LYS A 73 7.93 -19.71 -12.22
C LYS A 73 7.69 -18.37 -11.52
N ILE A 74 6.82 -17.52 -12.05
CA ILE A 74 6.46 -16.23 -11.42
C ILE A 74 4.96 -16.11 -11.32
N ARG A 75 4.46 -15.95 -10.08
CA ARG A 75 3.07 -15.59 -9.82
C ARG A 75 3.00 -14.51 -8.75
N MET A 76 2.21 -13.47 -9.01
CA MET A 76 1.99 -12.40 -8.03
C MET A 76 0.49 -12.26 -7.78
N THR A 77 0.07 -12.38 -6.52
CA THR A 77 -1.32 -12.22 -6.09
C THR A 77 -1.41 -11.01 -5.17
N TYR A 78 -2.27 -10.08 -5.51
CA TYR A 78 -2.55 -8.88 -4.72
C TYR A 78 -3.99 -8.93 -4.20
N MET A 79 -4.16 -8.75 -2.90
CA MET A 79 -5.47 -8.74 -2.24
C MET A 79 -5.68 -7.37 -1.58
N GLN A 80 -6.66 -6.61 -2.07
CA GLN A 80 -7.03 -5.30 -1.55
C GLN A 80 -8.07 -5.50 -0.43
N LEU A 81 -7.61 -5.59 0.83
CA LEU A 81 -8.47 -5.86 1.98
C LEU A 81 -9.65 -4.90 2.15
N PRO A 82 -9.53 -3.58 1.83
CA PRO A 82 -10.70 -2.68 1.91
C PRO A 82 -11.86 -3.07 1.01
N LEU A 83 -11.60 -3.84 -0.07
CA LEU A 83 -12.63 -4.29 -1.02
C LEU A 83 -13.26 -5.65 -0.65
N PHE A 84 -12.83 -6.25 0.46
CA PHE A 84 -13.48 -7.42 1.04
C PHE A 84 -14.58 -6.96 2.02
N ASN A 85 -15.84 -7.14 1.65
CA ASN A 85 -16.99 -6.57 2.36
C ASN A 85 -17.87 -7.61 3.06
N LYS A 86 -17.40 -8.86 3.17
CA LYS A 86 -18.12 -9.92 3.90
C LYS A 86 -17.92 -9.76 5.41
N GLU A 87 -19.01 -9.95 6.15
CA GLU A 87 -18.98 -10.09 7.60
C GLU A 87 -18.62 -11.52 8.02
N ALA A 88 -18.41 -11.75 9.33
CA ALA A 88 -17.92 -13.04 9.82
C ALA A 88 -18.85 -14.20 9.49
N ASP A 89 -20.15 -14.00 9.59
CA ASP A 89 -21.21 -14.99 9.31
C ASP A 89 -21.43 -15.23 7.81
N GLU A 90 -20.99 -14.30 6.97
CA GLU A 90 -21.06 -14.40 5.51
C GLU A 90 -19.86 -15.14 4.90
N CYS A 91 -18.84 -15.45 5.71
CA CYS A 91 -17.64 -16.17 5.23
C CYS A 91 -17.92 -17.66 5.06
N GLU A 92 -18.02 -18.12 3.82
CA GLU A 92 -18.39 -19.47 3.44
C GLU A 92 -17.24 -20.48 3.52
N ASN A 93 -16.01 -20.04 3.33
CA ASN A 93 -14.84 -20.91 3.25
C ASN A 93 -13.66 -20.37 4.09
N GLU A 94 -12.62 -21.21 4.29
CA GLU A 94 -11.46 -20.87 5.10
C GLU A 94 -10.68 -19.64 4.55
N PHE A 95 -10.58 -19.51 3.25
CA PHE A 95 -9.90 -18.37 2.63
C PHE A 95 -10.59 -17.05 3.01
N GLU A 96 -11.90 -16.96 2.91
CA GLU A 96 -12.68 -15.79 3.30
C GLU A 96 -12.55 -15.47 4.79
N ARG A 97 -12.56 -16.51 5.63
CA ARG A 97 -12.35 -16.38 7.09
C ARG A 97 -10.97 -15.81 7.40
N TRP A 98 -9.93 -16.27 6.70
CA TRP A 98 -8.59 -15.71 6.83
C TRP A 98 -8.53 -14.25 6.40
N ILE A 99 -9.15 -13.89 5.28
CA ILE A 99 -9.20 -12.51 4.81
C ILE A 99 -9.93 -11.61 5.80
N PHE A 100 -11.07 -12.07 6.34
CA PHE A 100 -11.82 -11.36 7.37
C PHE A 100 -10.95 -11.08 8.60
N VAL A 101 -10.26 -12.09 9.12
CA VAL A 101 -9.37 -11.95 10.28
C VAL A 101 -8.23 -10.97 9.98
N LEU A 102 -7.56 -11.11 8.83
CA LEU A 102 -6.47 -10.21 8.45
C LEU A 102 -6.92 -8.76 8.28
N LYS A 103 -8.11 -8.54 7.74
CA LYS A 103 -8.68 -7.20 7.57
C LYS A 103 -9.00 -6.54 8.91
N ASN A 104 -9.56 -7.30 9.85
CA ASN A 104 -10.14 -6.79 11.09
C ASN A 104 -9.26 -7.04 12.32
N MET A 105 -8.04 -7.57 12.17
CA MET A 105 -7.19 -8.03 13.28
C MET A 105 -6.95 -6.97 14.36
N GLU A 106 -6.88 -5.69 13.99
CA GLU A 106 -6.64 -4.58 14.95
C GLU A 106 -7.87 -4.28 15.83
N THR A 107 -9.07 -4.64 15.38
CA THR A 107 -10.34 -4.32 16.06
C THR A 107 -11.01 -5.54 16.67
N LEU A 108 -10.60 -6.76 16.29
CA LEU A 108 -11.15 -7.99 16.82
C LEU A 108 -10.69 -8.22 18.27
N THR A 109 -11.63 -8.14 19.21
CA THR A 109 -11.40 -8.52 20.61
C THR A 109 -11.38 -10.04 20.80
N ARG A 110 -11.98 -10.79 19.86
CA ARG A 110 -12.03 -12.25 19.83
C ARG A 110 -12.09 -12.75 18.40
N LEU A 111 -11.30 -13.78 18.08
CA LEU A 111 -11.36 -14.43 16.77
C LEU A 111 -12.63 -15.27 16.64
N PRO A 112 -13.51 -15.01 15.67
CA PRO A 112 -14.84 -15.63 15.58
C PRO A 112 -14.81 -17.16 15.54
N TRP A 113 -13.79 -17.75 14.93
CA TRP A 113 -13.68 -19.20 14.72
C TRP A 113 -12.60 -19.86 15.58
N ALA A 114 -12.01 -19.17 16.58
CA ALA A 114 -10.94 -19.71 17.40
C ALA A 114 -11.34 -20.99 18.14
N ALA A 115 -12.62 -21.11 18.54
CA ALA A 115 -13.14 -22.30 19.22
C ALA A 115 -13.35 -23.50 18.30
N GLN A 116 -13.44 -23.30 16.99
CA GLN A 116 -13.82 -24.33 16.01
C GLN A 116 -12.64 -24.82 15.17
N ASN A 117 -11.53 -24.08 15.14
CA ASN A 117 -10.39 -24.37 14.26
C ASN A 117 -9.08 -24.18 15.01
N ALA A 118 -8.27 -25.26 15.09
CA ALA A 118 -6.98 -25.26 15.77
C ALA A 118 -6.00 -24.20 15.25
N VAL A 119 -6.06 -23.83 13.97
CA VAL A 119 -5.20 -22.82 13.37
C VAL A 119 -5.60 -21.42 13.84
N PHE A 120 -6.90 -21.10 13.89
CA PHE A 120 -7.38 -19.83 14.43
C PHE A 120 -7.14 -19.73 15.94
N LYS A 121 -7.22 -20.85 16.68
CA LYS A 121 -6.85 -20.90 18.09
C LYS A 121 -5.38 -20.55 18.28
N LYS A 122 -4.49 -21.19 17.50
CA LYS A 122 -3.05 -20.89 17.54
C LYS A 122 -2.74 -19.45 17.14
N LEU A 123 -3.47 -18.89 16.18
CA LEU A 123 -3.35 -17.48 15.82
C LEU A 123 -3.77 -16.55 16.96
N ALA A 124 -4.86 -16.88 17.67
CA ALA A 124 -5.30 -16.14 18.85
C ALA A 124 -4.23 -16.15 19.95
N ASP A 125 -3.63 -17.31 20.22
CA ASP A 125 -2.56 -17.46 21.18
C ASP A 125 -1.31 -16.64 20.82
N ILE A 126 -0.95 -16.58 19.53
CA ILE A 126 0.19 -15.79 19.02
C ILE A 126 -0.13 -14.28 19.04
N ALA A 127 -1.37 -13.89 18.71
CA ALA A 127 -1.80 -12.49 18.68
C ALA A 127 -2.08 -11.90 20.07
N ASP A 128 -2.12 -12.74 21.13
CA ASP A 128 -2.34 -12.27 22.48
C ASP A 128 -1.08 -11.56 23.04
N VAL A 129 -1.12 -10.23 22.95
CA VAL A 129 -0.05 -9.37 23.49
C VAL A 129 0.09 -9.52 25.01
N ALA A 130 -0.96 -9.97 25.71
CA ALA A 130 -0.92 -10.20 27.16
C ALA A 130 -0.09 -11.43 27.52
N ALA A 131 0.04 -12.40 26.60
CA ALA A 131 0.84 -13.62 26.78
C ALA A 131 2.34 -13.40 26.50
N LEU A 132 2.75 -12.24 25.97
CA LEU A 132 4.16 -11.95 25.68
C LEU A 132 4.99 -11.87 26.94
N SER A 133 6.18 -12.48 26.93
CA SER A 133 7.19 -12.27 27.94
C SER A 133 7.60 -10.80 28.04
N ARG A 134 8.20 -10.38 29.15
CA ARG A 134 8.65 -8.99 29.35
C ARG A 134 9.58 -8.51 28.23
N GLN A 135 10.47 -9.36 27.74
CA GLN A 135 11.40 -8.99 26.65
C GLN A 135 10.69 -8.84 25.30
N GLU A 136 9.77 -9.75 24.98
CA GLU A 136 8.98 -9.69 23.76
C GLU A 136 8.06 -8.46 23.76
N ARG A 137 7.45 -8.16 24.91
CA ARG A 137 6.63 -6.96 25.08
C ARG A 137 7.44 -5.68 24.88
N MET A 138 8.65 -5.61 25.41
CA MET A 138 9.54 -4.45 25.18
C MET A 138 9.87 -4.26 23.69
N LYS A 139 10.16 -5.35 22.96
CA LYS A 139 10.41 -5.30 21.51
C LYS A 139 9.17 -4.88 20.72
N TYR A 140 8.01 -5.41 21.10
CA TYR A 140 6.74 -5.04 20.51
C TYR A 140 6.44 -3.55 20.72
N ASP A 141 6.57 -3.04 21.94
CA ASP A 141 6.31 -1.65 22.29
C ASP A 141 7.31 -0.69 21.58
N GLU A 142 8.58 -1.11 21.45
CA GLU A 142 9.58 -0.35 20.67
C GLU A 142 9.23 -0.32 19.19
N GLY A 143 8.83 -1.44 18.61
CA GLY A 143 8.38 -1.53 17.22
C GLY A 143 7.15 -0.67 16.96
N LEU A 144 6.18 -0.72 17.86
CA LEU A 144 4.96 0.08 17.79
C LEU A 144 5.24 1.59 17.89
N ARG A 145 6.17 2.00 18.76
CA ARG A 145 6.62 3.39 18.89
C ARG A 145 7.27 3.87 17.60
N LYS A 146 8.27 3.14 17.07
CA LYS A 146 8.92 3.46 15.79
C LYS A 146 7.92 3.58 14.63
N TYR A 147 6.93 2.69 14.60
CA TYR A 147 5.86 2.74 13.61
C TYR A 147 5.03 4.03 13.74
N ARG A 148 4.61 4.37 14.97
CA ARG A 148 3.82 5.59 15.25
C ARG A 148 4.60 6.86 14.92
N ASP A 149 5.88 6.90 15.28
CA ASP A 149 6.76 8.03 14.96
C ASP A 149 6.89 8.21 13.45
N THR A 150 7.12 7.13 12.70
CA THR A 150 7.18 7.16 11.24
C THR A 150 5.88 7.68 10.61
N ILE A 151 4.74 7.24 11.13
CA ILE A 151 3.43 7.71 10.69
C ILE A 151 3.24 9.19 10.96
N SER A 152 3.61 9.65 12.15
CA SER A 152 3.51 11.07 12.54
C SER A 152 4.35 11.96 11.62
N VAL A 153 5.61 11.57 11.35
CA VAL A 153 6.50 12.30 10.42
C VAL A 153 5.89 12.35 9.01
N LEU A 154 5.40 11.21 8.50
CA LEU A 154 4.78 11.17 7.17
C LEU A 154 3.52 12.02 7.06
N GLN A 155 2.73 12.09 8.13
CA GLN A 155 1.55 12.96 8.19
C GLN A 155 1.95 14.42 8.18
N GLY A 156 2.91 14.82 9.01
CA GLY A 156 3.45 16.19 9.03
C GLY A 156 3.97 16.62 7.67
N THR A 157 4.84 15.82 7.04
CA THR A 157 5.36 16.12 5.70
C THR A 157 4.26 16.24 4.64
N ARG A 158 3.19 15.43 4.76
CA ARG A 158 2.06 15.53 3.84
C ARG A 158 1.25 16.81 4.04
N GLU A 159 1.02 17.20 5.29
CA GLU A 159 0.29 18.42 5.63
C GLU A 159 1.09 19.67 5.18
N GLU A 160 2.39 19.68 5.42
CA GLU A 160 3.29 20.73 4.94
C GLU A 160 3.27 20.81 3.40
N GLY A 161 3.47 19.70 2.72
CA GLY A 161 3.45 19.65 1.25
C GLY A 161 2.10 20.04 0.65
N PHE A 162 1.00 19.73 1.33
CA PHE A 162 -0.34 20.16 0.91
C PHE A 162 -0.52 21.67 1.10
N ALA A 163 -0.09 22.22 2.24
CA ALA A 163 -0.16 23.66 2.52
C ALA A 163 0.70 24.47 1.52
N GLU A 164 1.94 24.01 1.27
CA GLU A 164 2.82 24.62 0.26
C GLU A 164 2.21 24.55 -1.15
N GLY A 165 1.64 23.39 -1.51
CA GLY A 165 1.00 23.20 -2.81
C GLY A 165 -0.22 24.10 -3.00
N MET A 166 -1.02 24.29 -1.98
CA MET A 166 -2.15 25.24 -1.99
C MET A 166 -1.66 26.68 -2.15
N ALA A 167 -0.68 27.11 -1.34
CA ALA A 167 -0.13 28.47 -1.41
C ALA A 167 0.46 28.76 -2.81
N GLN A 168 1.22 27.82 -3.37
CA GLN A 168 1.75 27.95 -4.73
C GLN A 168 0.65 27.98 -5.79
N GLY A 169 -0.40 27.18 -5.61
CA GLY A 169 -1.57 27.15 -6.49
C GLY A 169 -2.33 28.47 -6.50
N GLU A 170 -2.56 29.04 -5.33
CA GLU A 170 -3.19 30.36 -5.16
C GLU A 170 -2.36 31.48 -5.80
N GLN A 171 -1.06 31.47 -5.54
CA GLN A 171 -0.13 32.46 -6.13
C GLN A 171 -0.09 32.38 -7.65
N LYS A 172 -0.01 31.18 -8.23
CA LYS A 172 -0.05 30.98 -9.68
C LYS A 172 -1.38 31.44 -10.28
N LYS A 173 -2.49 31.16 -9.61
CA LYS A 173 -3.81 31.60 -10.04
C LYS A 173 -3.94 33.12 -9.96
N ALA A 174 -3.48 33.75 -8.90
CA ALA A 174 -3.49 35.20 -8.74
C ALA A 174 -2.65 35.86 -9.85
N LEU A 175 -1.45 35.33 -10.13
CA LEU A 175 -0.59 35.83 -11.22
C LEU A 175 -1.28 35.73 -12.59
N ALA A 176 -1.86 34.56 -12.90
CA ALA A 176 -2.57 34.38 -14.17
C ALA A 176 -3.78 35.30 -14.35
N ILE A 177 -4.46 35.62 -13.24
CA ILE A 177 -5.56 36.60 -13.24
C ILE A 177 -5.01 38.01 -13.47
N ALA A 178 -3.94 38.38 -12.77
CA ALA A 178 -3.29 39.69 -12.89
C ALA A 178 -2.81 39.92 -14.34
N GLU A 179 -2.17 38.94 -14.99
CA GLU A 179 -1.76 39.01 -16.39
C GLU A 179 -2.95 39.21 -17.35
N LYS A 180 -4.05 38.50 -17.12
CA LYS A 180 -5.28 38.69 -17.91
C LYS A 180 -5.87 40.09 -17.71
N MET A 181 -5.92 40.60 -16.52
CA MET A 181 -6.43 41.95 -16.22
C MET A 181 -5.56 42.99 -16.89
N LYS A 182 -4.23 42.84 -16.89
CA LYS A 182 -3.29 43.70 -17.62
C LYS A 182 -3.56 43.68 -19.14
N ALA A 183 -3.77 42.50 -19.71
CA ALA A 183 -4.11 42.35 -21.14
C ALA A 183 -5.47 42.98 -21.49
N MET A 184 -6.40 43.10 -20.55
CA MET A 184 -7.70 43.76 -20.69
C MET A 184 -7.59 45.28 -20.51
N GLY A 185 -6.41 45.82 -20.18
CA GLY A 185 -6.16 47.27 -20.06
C GLY A 185 -6.52 47.87 -18.70
N LEU A 186 -6.67 47.04 -17.63
CA LEU A 186 -6.90 47.55 -16.29
C LEU A 186 -5.64 48.22 -15.71
N SER A 187 -5.83 49.18 -14.82
CA SER A 187 -4.70 49.89 -14.20
C SER A 187 -3.91 48.96 -13.22
N SER A 188 -2.62 49.21 -13.04
CA SER A 188 -1.79 48.46 -12.08
C SER A 188 -2.32 48.53 -10.66
N LYS A 189 -2.99 49.63 -10.30
CA LYS A 189 -3.64 49.82 -9.01
C LYS A 189 -4.82 48.87 -8.82
N ASP A 190 -5.69 48.77 -9.84
CA ASP A 190 -6.87 47.86 -9.78
C ASP A 190 -6.45 46.39 -9.78
N ILE A 191 -5.39 46.07 -10.52
CA ILE A 191 -4.83 44.72 -10.55
C ILE A 191 -4.25 44.33 -9.18
N LEU A 192 -3.48 45.21 -8.54
CA LEU A 192 -2.94 44.97 -7.20
C LEU A 192 -4.05 44.79 -6.18
N GLU A 193 -5.09 45.66 -6.21
CA GLU A 193 -6.24 45.58 -5.28
C GLU A 193 -7.02 44.27 -5.45
N ALA A 194 -7.19 43.80 -6.69
CA ALA A 194 -7.96 42.59 -6.97
C ALA A 194 -7.22 41.27 -6.75
N THR A 195 -5.90 41.26 -6.95
CA THR A 195 -5.10 40.00 -6.99
C THR A 195 -3.99 39.94 -5.94
N GLY A 196 -3.66 41.08 -5.31
CA GLY A 196 -2.51 41.20 -4.43
C GLY A 196 -1.15 41.12 -5.16
N ILE A 197 -1.14 41.08 -6.50
CA ILE A 197 0.08 40.96 -7.33
C ILE A 197 0.39 42.31 -7.98
N SER A 198 1.63 42.78 -7.81
CA SER A 198 2.16 43.91 -8.55
C SER A 198 2.79 43.42 -9.86
N LEU A 199 2.32 43.92 -10.99
CA LEU A 199 2.89 43.69 -12.33
C LEU A 199 3.53 44.99 -12.80
N ASP A 200 4.79 45.21 -12.40
CA ASP A 200 5.60 46.33 -12.86
C ASP A 200 5.89 46.25 -14.37
#